data_7d9f95082399b6a55f34ecc287088e8d
#
_entry.id   7d9f95082399b6a55f34ecc287088e8d
#
_cell.length_a   1.000
_cell.length_b   1.000
_cell.length_c   1.000
_cell.angle_alpha   90.00
_cell.angle_beta   90.00
_cell.angle_gamma   90.00
#
_symmetry.space_group_name_H-M   'P 1'
#
loop_
_entity.id
_entity.type
_entity.pdbx_description
1 polymer ?
#
loop_
_entity_poly.entity_id
_entity_poly.type
_entity_poly.pdbx_seq_one_letter_code
_entity_poly.pdbx_strand_id
1 'polypeptide(L)'
;MSNLLAQPRAAPSSRRWRHVLSLDDFEAEARAYLPWMIYGFISGVVERGAAARFAAEAYDDYAFVPRVLRDVSTRDTGITLFGQRYSVPFGIAPMGGSAIAAYCGDLALADAAAQMNQPMIMSATSLIPLEEVRQAYPRAWFQPYLAGDEARIVPMIERVAKAGYETLVLTADTPVPGNRENNVRNGYSMPIKVTPRVALDCALHPRWLVGTFGRTLAARGLPHFENMEAERGPPMLSRSLERNFSGRDRFSWD
;
A
#
# COMPACT_ATOMS: atom_id res chain seq x y z
N MET A 1 10.73 21.91 -26.88
CA MET A 1 11.20 20.59 -26.49
C MET A 1 11.99 20.76 -25.20
N SER A 2 11.32 20.76 -24.07
CA SER A 2 11.94 21.05 -22.77
C SER A 2 12.64 19.81 -22.26
N ASN A 3 13.88 20.01 -21.89
CA ASN A 3 14.84 19.07 -21.31
C ASN A 3 14.32 18.52 -19.96
N LEU A 4 13.49 17.47 -20.01
CA LEU A 4 13.04 16.71 -18.84
C LEU A 4 14.08 15.65 -18.42
N LEU A 5 15.34 15.82 -18.84
CA LEU A 5 16.43 15.01 -18.37
C LEU A 5 16.83 15.50 -16.98
N ALA A 6 16.34 14.77 -16.01
CA ALA A 6 16.97 14.56 -14.72
C ALA A 6 17.84 15.74 -14.24
N GLN A 7 17.21 16.78 -13.78
CA GLN A 7 17.86 17.52 -12.71
C GLN A 7 18.15 16.49 -11.61
N PRO A 8 19.38 16.39 -11.11
CA PRO A 8 19.65 15.57 -9.95
C PRO A 8 18.64 16.02 -8.89
N ARG A 9 17.81 15.08 -8.45
CA ARG A 9 16.82 15.37 -7.41
C ARG A 9 17.55 16.09 -6.29
N ALA A 10 17.04 17.25 -5.89
CA ALA A 10 17.49 17.88 -4.67
C ALA A 10 17.44 16.80 -3.58
N ALA A 11 18.59 16.52 -2.97
CA ALA A 11 18.65 15.61 -1.84
C ALA A 11 17.56 16.00 -0.85
N PRO A 12 16.89 15.06 -0.17
CA PRO A 12 15.82 15.38 0.75
C PRO A 12 16.29 16.50 1.65
N SER A 13 15.60 17.63 1.60
CA SER A 13 16.03 18.91 2.18
C SER A 13 16.06 18.87 3.72
N SER A 14 15.55 17.82 4.34
CA SER A 14 15.59 17.65 5.79
C SER A 14 16.86 16.91 6.22
N ARG A 15 17.54 17.45 7.22
CA ARG A 15 18.67 16.79 7.92
C ARG A 15 18.32 15.36 8.37
N ARG A 16 17.05 15.09 8.58
CA ARG A 16 16.51 13.82 9.05
C ARG A 16 16.81 12.65 8.11
N TRP A 17 16.80 12.86 6.80
CA TRP A 17 16.92 11.78 5.81
C TRP A 17 18.31 11.68 5.17
N ARG A 18 19.30 12.42 5.67
CA ARG A 18 20.66 12.42 5.10
C ARG A 18 21.38 11.09 5.23
N HIS A 19 20.98 10.25 6.19
CA HIS A 19 21.55 8.93 6.40
C HIS A 19 20.84 7.84 5.57
N VAL A 20 19.73 8.14 4.92
CA VAL A 20 19.02 7.23 4.04
C VAL A 20 19.68 7.29 2.67
N LEU A 21 20.46 6.27 2.34
CA LEU A 21 21.23 6.15 1.11
C LEU A 21 20.62 5.17 0.14
N SER A 22 19.92 4.14 0.64
CA SER A 22 19.19 3.13 -0.12
C SER A 22 17.74 2.99 0.38
N LEU A 23 16.92 2.24 -0.36
CA LEU A 23 15.56 1.91 0.08
C LEU A 23 15.57 1.01 1.33
N ASP A 24 16.60 0.18 1.51
CA ASP A 24 16.75 -0.73 2.65
C ASP A 24 16.93 0.03 3.97
N ASP A 25 17.52 1.23 3.93
CA ASP A 25 17.69 2.08 5.12
C ASP A 25 16.35 2.49 5.75
N PHE A 26 15.27 2.50 4.95
CA PHE A 26 13.93 2.79 5.47
C PHE A 26 13.39 1.72 6.43
N GLU A 27 13.89 0.49 6.37
CA GLU A 27 13.45 -0.57 7.29
C GLU A 27 13.78 -0.21 8.74
N ALA A 28 15.00 0.26 8.99
CA ALA A 28 15.45 0.69 10.31
C ALA A 28 14.61 1.87 10.84
N GLU A 29 14.30 2.85 9.96
CA GLU A 29 13.45 3.99 10.30
C GLU A 29 12.01 3.56 10.61
N ALA A 30 11.45 2.65 9.81
CA ALA A 30 10.11 2.10 10.02
C ALA A 30 10.03 1.35 11.35
N ARG A 31 11.04 0.53 11.66
CA ARG A 31 11.13 -0.21 12.93
C ARG A 31 11.21 0.69 14.15
N ALA A 32 11.90 1.83 14.05
CA ALA A 32 12.02 2.80 15.13
C ALA A 32 10.76 3.69 15.29
N TYR A 33 9.98 3.83 14.23
CA TYR A 33 8.80 4.69 14.20
C TYR A 33 7.52 3.97 14.57
N LEU A 34 7.32 2.75 14.07
CA LEU A 34 6.06 2.01 14.15
C LEU A 34 5.99 1.18 15.43
N PRO A 35 4.82 1.10 16.10
CA PRO A 35 4.57 0.07 17.10
C PRO A 35 4.92 -1.31 16.56
N TRP A 36 5.46 -2.16 17.43
CA TRP A 36 5.93 -3.49 17.07
C TRP A 36 4.86 -4.35 16.38
N MET A 37 3.62 -4.21 16.82
CA MET A 37 2.46 -4.86 16.21
C MET A 37 2.32 -4.46 14.73
N ILE A 38 2.42 -3.18 14.41
CA ILE A 38 2.25 -2.65 13.04
C ILE A 38 3.47 -2.97 12.19
N TYR A 39 4.67 -2.74 12.74
CA TYR A 39 5.91 -3.10 12.05
C TYR A 39 5.94 -4.59 11.71
N GLY A 40 5.59 -5.46 12.68
CA GLY A 40 5.56 -6.89 12.48
C GLY A 40 4.51 -7.35 11.45
N PHE A 41 3.39 -6.65 11.33
CA PHE A 41 2.41 -6.92 10.27
C PHE A 41 2.97 -6.59 8.88
N ILE A 42 3.66 -5.46 8.73
CA ILE A 42 4.21 -4.99 7.45
C ILE A 42 5.42 -5.84 7.02
N SER A 43 6.37 -6.09 7.94
CA SER A 43 7.58 -6.86 7.68
C SER A 43 7.36 -8.38 7.71
N GLY A 44 6.17 -8.81 8.18
CA GLY A 44 5.87 -10.22 8.38
C GLY A 44 5.65 -10.98 7.09
N VAL A 45 6.05 -12.25 7.13
CA VAL A 45 5.93 -13.20 6.03
C VAL A 45 5.01 -14.36 6.42
N VAL A 46 4.61 -15.17 5.45
CA VAL A 46 3.87 -16.41 5.67
C VAL A 46 4.87 -17.53 6.01
N GLU A 47 4.61 -18.25 7.11
CA GLU A 47 5.41 -19.39 7.59
C GLU A 47 6.91 -19.04 7.68
N ARG A 48 7.77 -19.77 6.94
CA ARG A 48 9.23 -19.57 6.92
C ARG A 48 9.70 -18.47 5.98
N GLY A 49 8.80 -17.78 5.30
CA GLY A 49 9.13 -16.69 4.38
C GLY A 49 9.83 -17.13 3.09
N ALA A 50 9.66 -18.38 2.67
CA ALA A 50 10.31 -18.91 1.47
C ALA A 50 9.96 -18.08 0.22
N ALA A 51 8.68 -17.73 0.04
CA ALA A 51 8.24 -16.93 -1.11
C ALA A 51 8.87 -15.53 -1.12
N ALA A 52 8.96 -14.87 0.03
CA ALA A 52 9.61 -13.55 0.12
C ALA A 52 11.10 -13.63 -0.21
N ARG A 53 11.79 -14.67 0.28
CA ARG A 53 13.20 -14.89 -0.04
C ARG A 53 13.41 -15.17 -1.52
N PHE A 54 12.64 -16.09 -2.11
CA PHE A 54 12.76 -16.39 -3.53
C PHE A 54 12.42 -15.20 -4.43
N ALA A 55 11.45 -14.35 -4.02
CA ALA A 55 11.14 -13.14 -4.74
C ALA A 55 12.31 -12.13 -4.73
N ALA A 56 13.06 -12.04 -3.65
CA ALA A 56 14.26 -11.20 -3.59
C ALA A 56 15.42 -11.81 -4.40
N GLU A 57 15.69 -13.11 -4.22
CA GLU A 57 16.77 -13.84 -4.92
C GLU A 57 16.56 -13.89 -6.44
N ALA A 58 15.31 -13.87 -6.92
CA ALA A 58 15.01 -13.90 -8.36
C ALA A 58 15.59 -12.70 -9.13
N TYR A 59 15.90 -11.60 -8.49
CA TYR A 59 16.56 -10.46 -9.14
C TYR A 59 18.03 -10.74 -9.44
N ASP A 60 18.67 -11.63 -8.69
CA ASP A 60 20.08 -12.01 -8.88
C ASP A 60 20.30 -12.84 -10.15
N ASP A 61 19.23 -13.43 -10.70
CA ASP A 61 19.26 -14.18 -11.97
C ASP A 61 19.39 -13.26 -13.21
N TYR A 62 19.24 -11.93 -13.01
CA TYR A 62 19.29 -10.95 -14.08
C TYR A 62 20.49 -10.03 -13.96
N ALA A 63 21.20 -9.82 -15.06
CA ALA A 63 22.31 -8.89 -15.13
C ALA A 63 22.17 -7.94 -16.33
N PHE A 64 22.63 -6.72 -16.15
CA PHE A 64 22.76 -5.80 -17.27
C PHE A 64 24.01 -6.14 -18.10
N VAL A 65 23.87 -6.27 -19.40
CA VAL A 65 25.01 -6.39 -20.32
C VAL A 65 25.49 -4.98 -20.65
N PRO A 66 26.62 -4.51 -20.10
CA PRO A 66 27.11 -3.17 -20.35
C PRO A 66 27.55 -3.01 -21.81
N ARG A 67 27.27 -1.85 -22.38
CA ARG A 67 27.74 -1.46 -23.70
C ARG A 67 28.51 -0.16 -23.59
N VAL A 68 29.81 -0.22 -23.87
CA VAL A 68 30.69 0.96 -23.87
C VAL A 68 30.60 1.72 -25.20
N LEU A 69 31.07 2.97 -25.21
CA LEU A 69 31.13 3.83 -26.40
C LEU A 69 29.75 4.06 -27.06
N ARG A 70 28.68 4.06 -26.24
CA ARG A 70 27.34 4.43 -26.66
C ARG A 70 26.96 5.79 -26.06
N ASP A 71 26.38 6.65 -26.88
CA ASP A 71 25.75 7.86 -26.36
C ASP A 71 24.51 7.50 -25.54
N VAL A 72 24.53 7.87 -24.27
CA VAL A 72 23.45 7.66 -23.30
C VAL A 72 22.86 8.97 -22.81
N SER A 73 23.09 10.07 -23.51
CA SER A 73 22.58 11.39 -23.17
C SER A 73 21.05 11.48 -23.22
N THR A 74 20.41 10.68 -24.09
CA THR A 74 18.95 10.60 -24.24
C THR A 74 18.45 9.22 -23.83
N ARG A 75 18.17 9.07 -22.52
CA ARG A 75 17.58 7.82 -21.99
C ARG A 75 16.09 8.02 -21.78
N ASP A 76 15.31 7.06 -22.23
CA ASP A 76 13.87 6.98 -21.99
C ASP A 76 13.53 5.62 -21.39
N THR A 77 13.03 5.61 -20.14
CA THR A 77 12.54 4.42 -19.44
C THR A 77 11.02 4.33 -19.46
N GLY A 78 10.36 5.26 -20.16
CA GLY A 78 8.92 5.35 -20.16
C GLY A 78 8.24 4.20 -20.88
N ILE A 79 7.02 3.87 -20.40
CA ILE A 79 6.16 2.84 -20.96
C ILE A 79 4.75 3.38 -21.17
N THR A 80 4.04 2.84 -22.18
CA THR A 80 2.62 3.11 -22.36
C THR A 80 1.82 1.88 -21.92
N LEU A 81 0.95 2.07 -20.92
CA LEU A 81 0.04 1.05 -20.41
C LEU A 81 -1.39 1.57 -20.53
N PHE A 82 -2.27 0.78 -21.13
CA PHE A 82 -3.70 1.12 -21.33
C PHE A 82 -3.90 2.53 -21.93
N GLY A 83 -3.08 2.90 -22.93
CA GLY A 83 -3.12 4.20 -23.57
C GLY A 83 -2.50 5.36 -22.79
N GLN A 84 -2.03 5.13 -21.57
CA GLN A 84 -1.41 6.15 -20.71
C GLN A 84 0.12 6.01 -20.70
N ARG A 85 0.82 7.13 -20.94
CA ARG A 85 2.29 7.19 -20.89
C ARG A 85 2.76 7.40 -19.46
N TYR A 86 3.64 6.52 -18.98
CA TYR A 86 4.33 6.62 -17.68
C TYR A 86 5.83 6.81 -17.88
N SER A 87 6.49 7.43 -16.91
CA SER A 87 7.93 7.75 -16.99
C SER A 87 8.83 6.56 -16.68
N VAL A 88 8.29 5.53 -16.04
CA VAL A 88 9.02 4.33 -15.60
C VAL A 88 8.16 3.08 -15.77
N PRO A 89 8.77 1.90 -16.03
CA PRO A 89 8.04 0.63 -16.24
C PRO A 89 7.69 -0.11 -14.95
N PHE A 90 7.58 0.60 -13.83
CA PHE A 90 7.18 0.05 -12.54
C PHE A 90 6.31 1.08 -11.79
N GLY A 91 5.60 0.62 -10.78
CA GLY A 91 4.67 1.46 -10.02
C GLY A 91 4.49 1.02 -8.58
N ILE A 92 3.56 1.68 -7.90
CA ILE A 92 3.20 1.37 -6.52
C ILE A 92 2.13 0.27 -6.53
N ALA A 93 2.47 -0.87 -5.94
CA ALA A 93 1.55 -2.00 -5.78
C ALA A 93 0.40 -1.67 -4.80
N PRO A 94 -0.74 -2.37 -4.88
CA PRO A 94 -1.84 -2.15 -3.94
C PRO A 94 -1.42 -2.57 -2.54
N MET A 95 -1.52 -1.65 -1.59
CA MET A 95 -1.19 -1.88 -0.18
C MET A 95 -2.37 -1.52 0.70
N GLY A 96 -2.88 -2.52 1.43
CA GLY A 96 -3.91 -2.29 2.43
C GLY A 96 -3.33 -1.66 3.70
N GLY A 97 -4.09 -0.74 4.31
CA GLY A 97 -3.76 -0.20 5.61
C GLY A 97 -2.54 0.73 5.65
N SER A 98 -2.09 1.29 4.55
CA SER A 98 -0.95 2.23 4.50
C SER A 98 -1.14 3.42 5.45
N ALA A 99 -2.38 3.86 5.68
CA ALA A 99 -2.72 4.92 6.62
C ALA A 99 -2.55 4.53 8.11
N ILE A 100 -2.34 3.26 8.43
CA ILE A 100 -1.93 2.84 9.78
C ILE A 100 -0.44 3.14 10.00
N ALA A 101 0.36 2.96 8.98
CA ALA A 101 1.80 3.20 9.05
C ALA A 101 2.14 4.69 9.03
N ALA A 102 1.45 5.47 8.21
CA ALA A 102 1.67 6.92 8.07
C ALA A 102 0.35 7.67 7.94
N TYR A 103 0.26 8.87 8.50
CA TYR A 103 -0.92 9.71 8.36
C TYR A 103 -1.25 9.94 6.87
N CYS A 104 -2.48 9.60 6.47
CA CYS A 104 -2.92 9.67 5.07
C CYS A 104 -1.97 8.95 4.09
N GLY A 105 -1.45 7.76 4.45
CA GLY A 105 -0.44 7.04 3.66
C GLY A 105 -0.79 6.88 2.19
N ASP A 106 -2.03 6.51 1.86
CA ASP A 106 -2.48 6.36 0.47
C ASP A 106 -2.42 7.67 -0.34
N LEU A 107 -2.72 8.82 0.31
CA LEU A 107 -2.61 10.12 -0.34
C LEU A 107 -1.15 10.53 -0.57
N ALA A 108 -0.26 10.19 0.38
CA ALA A 108 1.16 10.43 0.21
C ALA A 108 1.75 9.59 -0.95
N LEU A 109 1.29 8.34 -1.09
CA LEU A 109 1.66 7.48 -2.21
C LEU A 109 1.11 8.01 -3.54
N ALA A 110 -0.14 8.48 -3.55
CA ALA A 110 -0.77 9.07 -4.73
C ALA A 110 -0.03 10.33 -5.20
N ASP A 111 0.33 11.22 -4.28
CA ASP A 111 1.11 12.43 -4.56
C ASP A 111 2.49 12.07 -5.13
N ALA A 112 3.20 11.11 -4.53
CA ALA A 112 4.47 10.63 -5.04
C ALA A 112 4.35 10.02 -6.44
N ALA A 113 3.32 9.21 -6.70
CA ALA A 113 3.06 8.61 -7.99
C ALA A 113 2.75 9.67 -9.05
N ALA A 114 1.97 10.70 -8.69
CA ALA A 114 1.65 11.84 -9.57
C ALA A 114 2.92 12.62 -9.96
N GLN A 115 3.76 12.96 -8.97
CA GLN A 115 5.01 13.69 -9.19
C GLN A 115 5.99 12.90 -10.07
N MET A 116 6.03 11.59 -9.93
CA MET A 116 6.92 10.70 -10.70
C MET A 116 6.32 10.24 -12.01
N ASN A 117 5.05 10.53 -12.25
CA ASN A 117 4.29 10.01 -13.38
C ASN A 117 4.47 8.48 -13.53
N GLN A 118 4.19 7.74 -12.48
CA GLN A 118 4.31 6.28 -12.42
C GLN A 118 2.97 5.63 -12.09
N PRO A 119 2.72 4.37 -12.50
CA PRO A 119 1.52 3.66 -12.10
C PRO A 119 1.37 3.57 -10.58
N MET A 120 0.16 3.68 -10.08
CA MET A 120 -0.20 3.39 -8.70
C MET A 120 -1.51 2.64 -8.66
N ILE A 121 -1.55 1.59 -7.87
CA ILE A 121 -2.76 0.79 -7.65
C ILE A 121 -3.22 0.99 -6.21
N MET A 122 -4.42 1.50 -6.05
CA MET A 122 -5.05 1.65 -4.74
C MET A 122 -5.72 0.34 -4.32
N SER A 123 -5.52 -0.09 -3.09
CA SER A 123 -6.18 -1.28 -2.54
C SER A 123 -7.56 -0.97 -1.98
N ALA A 124 -8.51 -1.88 -2.16
CA ALA A 124 -9.81 -1.82 -1.51
C ALA A 124 -9.73 -1.87 0.03
N THR A 125 -8.66 -2.41 0.59
CA THR A 125 -8.41 -2.40 2.04
C THR A 125 -7.73 -1.13 2.54
N SER A 126 -7.68 -0.08 1.73
CA SER A 126 -7.27 1.25 2.17
C SER A 126 -8.25 1.86 3.17
N LEU A 127 -7.70 2.68 4.08
CA LEU A 127 -8.44 3.45 5.09
C LEU A 127 -8.72 4.90 4.64
N ILE A 128 -8.45 5.20 3.39
CA ILE A 128 -8.74 6.48 2.76
C ILE A 128 -9.80 6.24 1.67
N PRO A 129 -10.83 7.08 1.54
CA PRO A 129 -11.82 6.95 0.47
C PRO A 129 -11.18 6.94 -0.92
N LEU A 130 -11.66 6.06 -1.78
CA LEU A 130 -11.13 5.91 -3.15
C LEU A 130 -11.30 7.20 -3.96
N GLU A 131 -12.33 7.98 -3.67
CA GLU A 131 -12.61 9.26 -4.30
C GLU A 131 -11.49 10.28 -4.02
N GLU A 132 -11.00 10.34 -2.77
CA GLU A 132 -9.90 11.25 -2.39
C GLU A 132 -8.59 10.86 -3.09
N VAL A 133 -8.28 9.58 -3.16
CA VAL A 133 -7.06 9.09 -3.85
C VAL A 133 -7.15 9.35 -5.35
N ARG A 134 -8.33 9.14 -5.95
CA ARG A 134 -8.57 9.46 -7.36
C ARG A 134 -8.42 10.95 -7.65
N GLN A 135 -8.89 11.80 -6.75
CA GLN A 135 -8.72 13.25 -6.86
C GLN A 135 -7.24 13.65 -6.77
N ALA A 136 -6.48 13.04 -5.86
CA ALA A 136 -5.06 13.31 -5.69
C ALA A 136 -4.23 12.81 -6.89
N TYR A 137 -4.59 11.66 -7.45
CA TYR A 137 -3.95 11.10 -8.63
C TYR A 137 -4.97 10.55 -9.64
N PRO A 138 -5.38 11.35 -10.64
CA PRO A 138 -6.39 10.96 -11.63
C PRO A 138 -6.06 9.76 -12.52
N ARG A 139 -4.86 9.20 -12.43
CA ARG A 139 -4.40 8.03 -13.18
C ARG A 139 -4.23 6.79 -12.29
N ALA A 140 -4.66 6.86 -11.02
CA ALA A 140 -4.64 5.72 -10.12
C ALA A 140 -5.53 4.60 -10.66
N TRP A 141 -5.08 3.36 -10.51
CA TRP A 141 -5.83 2.14 -10.75
C TRP A 141 -6.43 1.66 -9.43
N PHE A 142 -7.44 0.83 -9.47
CA PHE A 142 -8.09 0.31 -8.28
C PHE A 142 -8.03 -1.22 -8.23
N GLN A 143 -7.69 -1.77 -7.07
CA GLN A 143 -7.68 -3.21 -6.82
C GLN A 143 -8.84 -3.55 -5.87
N PRO A 144 -9.95 -4.11 -6.37
CA PRO A 144 -11.03 -4.61 -5.56
C PRO A 144 -10.73 -5.98 -4.97
N TYR A 145 -11.29 -6.25 -3.79
CA TYR A 145 -11.54 -7.59 -3.32
C TYR A 145 -13.02 -7.89 -3.58
N LEU A 146 -13.30 -8.68 -4.60
CA LEU A 146 -14.65 -9.06 -5.00
C LEU A 146 -15.12 -10.21 -4.10
N ALA A 147 -15.55 -9.88 -2.89
CA ALA A 147 -16.03 -10.83 -1.92
C ALA A 147 -17.57 -10.80 -1.85
N GLY A 148 -18.18 -11.96 -1.84
CA GLY A 148 -19.62 -12.11 -1.71
C GLY A 148 -20.34 -12.36 -3.04
N ASP A 149 -21.58 -11.93 -3.10
CA ASP A 149 -22.48 -12.08 -4.22
C ASP A 149 -22.54 -10.84 -5.12
N GLU A 150 -23.22 -10.96 -6.23
CA GLU A 150 -23.43 -9.90 -7.22
C GLU A 150 -24.06 -8.65 -6.60
N ALA A 151 -24.94 -8.81 -5.62
CA ALA A 151 -25.60 -7.70 -4.95
C ALA A 151 -24.63 -6.81 -4.15
N ARG A 152 -23.47 -7.33 -3.75
CA ARG A 152 -22.38 -6.56 -3.11
C ARG A 152 -21.36 -6.06 -4.12
N ILE A 153 -21.05 -6.88 -5.12
CA ILE A 153 -20.00 -6.59 -6.11
C ILE A 153 -20.41 -5.45 -7.04
N VAL A 154 -21.63 -5.53 -7.62
CA VAL A 154 -22.08 -4.55 -8.62
C VAL A 154 -22.08 -3.12 -8.07
N PRO A 155 -22.71 -2.81 -6.91
CA PRO A 155 -22.69 -1.44 -6.38
C PRO A 155 -21.28 -0.93 -6.06
N MET A 156 -20.37 -1.82 -5.66
CA MET A 156 -18.96 -1.44 -5.43
C MET A 156 -18.27 -1.03 -6.73
N ILE A 157 -18.44 -1.82 -7.79
CA ILE A 157 -17.86 -1.50 -9.11
C ILE A 157 -18.47 -0.22 -9.69
N GLU A 158 -19.78 0.00 -9.51
CA GLU A 158 -20.43 1.24 -9.90
C GLU A 158 -19.87 2.46 -9.17
N ARG A 159 -19.60 2.34 -7.85
CA ARG A 159 -18.93 3.38 -7.07
C ARG A 159 -17.55 3.70 -7.62
N VAL A 160 -16.74 2.67 -7.93
CA VAL A 160 -15.40 2.81 -8.51
C VAL A 160 -15.47 3.51 -9.88
N ALA A 161 -16.40 3.10 -10.74
CA ALA A 161 -16.61 3.72 -12.04
C ALA A 161 -17.07 5.18 -11.91
N LYS A 162 -18.01 5.46 -10.98
CA LYS A 162 -18.48 6.82 -10.69
C LYS A 162 -17.36 7.73 -10.17
N ALA A 163 -16.42 7.20 -9.40
CA ALA A 163 -15.24 7.92 -8.95
C ALA A 163 -14.24 8.19 -10.09
N GLY A 164 -14.44 7.59 -11.27
CA GLY A 164 -13.66 7.83 -12.46
C GLY A 164 -12.46 6.90 -12.65
N TYR A 165 -12.36 5.81 -11.92
CA TYR A 165 -11.30 4.81 -12.17
C TYR A 165 -11.54 4.09 -13.49
N GLU A 166 -10.51 4.03 -14.34
CA GLU A 166 -10.57 3.44 -15.67
C GLU A 166 -9.94 2.05 -15.74
N THR A 167 -9.19 1.67 -14.71
CA THR A 167 -8.47 0.40 -14.67
C THR A 167 -8.71 -0.30 -13.34
N LEU A 168 -9.16 -1.56 -13.41
CA LEU A 168 -9.29 -2.47 -12.30
C LEU A 168 -8.18 -3.51 -12.32
N VAL A 169 -7.63 -3.83 -11.15
CA VAL A 169 -6.63 -4.88 -10.98
C VAL A 169 -7.22 -5.99 -10.13
N LEU A 170 -7.57 -7.09 -10.74
CA LEU A 170 -8.22 -8.21 -10.08
C LEU A 170 -7.20 -9.10 -9.39
N THR A 171 -7.40 -9.34 -8.08
CA THR A 171 -6.56 -10.25 -7.30
C THR A 171 -7.15 -11.66 -7.36
N ALA A 172 -6.41 -12.59 -7.94
CA ALA A 172 -6.84 -13.97 -8.16
C ALA A 172 -5.95 -15.02 -7.46
N ASP A 173 -5.01 -14.59 -6.62
CA ASP A 173 -3.92 -15.41 -6.08
C ASP A 173 -4.11 -15.88 -4.63
N THR A 174 -5.18 -15.47 -3.96
CA THR A 174 -5.38 -15.76 -2.53
C THR A 174 -6.67 -16.55 -2.25
N PRO A 175 -6.74 -17.83 -2.60
CA PRO A 175 -7.94 -18.64 -2.33
C PRO A 175 -8.15 -18.88 -0.82
N VAL A 176 -7.08 -18.89 -0.03
CA VAL A 176 -7.11 -19.04 1.43
C VAL A 176 -6.17 -18.04 2.11
N PRO A 177 -6.47 -17.58 3.33
CA PRO A 177 -5.54 -16.76 4.10
C PRO A 177 -4.24 -17.50 4.37
N GLY A 178 -3.09 -16.85 4.18
CA GLY A 178 -1.79 -17.39 4.55
C GLY A 178 -1.62 -17.50 6.07
N ASN A 179 -0.89 -18.53 6.53
CA ASN A 179 -0.55 -18.68 7.94
C ASN A 179 0.52 -17.65 8.36
N ARG A 180 0.09 -16.56 8.97
CA ARG A 180 0.95 -15.46 9.44
C ARG A 180 1.22 -15.57 10.94
N GLU A 181 2.01 -16.55 11.36
CA GLU A 181 2.40 -16.75 12.76
C GLU A 181 3.01 -15.50 13.38
N ASN A 182 3.73 -14.73 12.59
CA ASN A 182 4.33 -13.47 13.01
C ASN A 182 3.29 -12.47 13.52
N ASN A 183 2.11 -12.38 12.91
CA ASN A 183 1.04 -11.52 13.38
C ASN A 183 0.59 -11.91 14.80
N VAL A 184 0.43 -13.20 15.04
CA VAL A 184 0.05 -13.71 16.37
C VAL A 184 1.12 -13.39 17.42
N ARG A 185 2.41 -13.59 17.09
CA ARG A 185 3.54 -13.29 17.97
C ARG A 185 3.64 -11.80 18.32
N ASN A 186 3.31 -10.92 17.36
CA ASN A 186 3.35 -9.47 17.52
C ASN A 186 2.07 -8.87 18.09
N GLY A 187 1.01 -9.68 18.28
CA GLY A 187 -0.29 -9.23 18.78
C GLY A 187 -1.15 -8.52 17.74
N TYR A 188 -0.81 -8.62 16.47
CA TYR A 188 -1.65 -8.11 15.38
C TYR A 188 -2.81 -9.08 15.12
N SER A 189 -4.00 -8.54 15.08
CA SER A 189 -5.22 -9.27 14.71
C SER A 189 -6.15 -8.36 13.90
N MET A 190 -7.01 -8.98 13.11
CA MET A 190 -8.09 -8.27 12.46
C MET A 190 -9.43 -8.94 12.86
N PRO A 191 -10.29 -8.24 13.61
CA PRO A 191 -10.17 -6.86 14.13
C PRO A 191 -9.03 -6.67 15.14
N ILE A 192 -8.54 -5.44 15.24
CA ILE A 192 -7.48 -5.11 16.20
C ILE A 192 -8.01 -5.25 17.62
N LYS A 193 -7.31 -6.05 18.44
CA LYS A 193 -7.61 -6.22 19.86
C LYS A 193 -6.67 -5.37 20.69
N VAL A 194 -7.23 -4.38 21.39
CA VAL A 194 -6.44 -3.53 22.28
C VAL A 194 -6.18 -4.29 23.60
N THR A 195 -5.03 -4.96 23.67
CA THR A 195 -4.56 -5.61 24.90
C THR A 195 -3.64 -4.65 25.68
N PRO A 196 -3.37 -4.87 26.99
CA PRO A 196 -2.41 -4.06 27.74
C PRO A 196 -1.02 -4.02 27.08
N ARG A 197 -0.59 -5.12 26.47
CA ARG A 197 0.68 -5.20 25.72
C ARG A 197 0.67 -4.28 24.50
N VAL A 198 -0.40 -4.30 23.71
CA VAL A 198 -0.55 -3.44 22.53
C VAL A 198 -0.64 -1.97 22.94
N ALA A 199 -1.37 -1.65 24.01
CA ALA A 199 -1.46 -0.29 24.51
C ALA A 199 -0.10 0.25 24.98
N LEU A 200 0.69 -0.56 25.69
CA LEU A 200 2.04 -0.21 26.12
C LEU A 200 2.97 -0.01 24.92
N ASP A 201 2.92 -0.92 23.94
CA ASP A 201 3.70 -0.82 22.70
C ASP A 201 3.41 0.50 21.96
N CYS A 202 2.14 0.85 21.79
CA CYS A 202 1.75 2.13 21.18
C CYS A 202 2.26 3.33 22.01
N ALA A 203 2.21 3.27 23.34
CA ALA A 203 2.69 4.33 24.22
C ALA A 203 4.22 4.53 24.13
N LEU A 204 4.97 3.46 23.88
CA LEU A 204 6.41 3.50 23.66
C LEU A 204 6.83 4.08 22.30
N HIS A 205 5.86 4.28 21.38
CA HIS A 205 6.08 4.89 20.06
C HIS A 205 5.34 6.24 19.93
N PRO A 206 5.69 7.27 20.74
CA PRO A 206 4.92 8.52 20.84
C PRO A 206 4.88 9.30 19.53
N ARG A 207 5.91 9.19 18.69
CA ARG A 207 5.94 9.84 17.38
C ARG A 207 4.85 9.28 16.44
N TRP A 208 4.65 7.98 16.45
CA TRP A 208 3.56 7.35 15.70
C TRP A 208 2.20 7.62 16.36
N LEU A 209 2.13 7.47 17.67
CA LEU A 209 0.89 7.66 18.45
C LEU A 209 0.29 9.05 18.22
N VAL A 210 1.12 10.10 18.24
CA VAL A 210 0.67 11.50 18.03
C VAL A 210 0.61 11.83 16.54
N GLY A 211 1.68 11.53 15.78
CA GLY A 211 1.85 11.97 14.40
C GLY A 211 1.02 11.21 13.38
N THR A 212 0.69 9.95 13.65
CA THR A 212 -0.14 9.13 12.77
C THR A 212 -1.51 8.88 13.39
N PHE A 213 -1.59 8.13 14.47
CA PHE A 213 -2.87 7.69 15.04
C PHE A 213 -3.69 8.85 15.62
N GLY A 214 -3.12 9.67 16.48
CA GLY A 214 -3.80 10.80 17.09
C GLY A 214 -4.23 11.84 16.07
N ARG A 215 -3.38 12.12 15.08
CA ARG A 215 -3.72 13.01 13.96
C ARG A 215 -4.84 12.46 13.10
N THR A 216 -4.82 11.15 12.82
CA THR A 216 -5.91 10.49 12.08
C THR A 216 -7.22 10.58 12.86
N LEU A 217 -7.19 10.28 14.17
CA LEU A 217 -8.37 10.32 15.01
C LEU A 217 -8.97 11.73 15.07
N ALA A 218 -8.13 12.76 15.21
CA ALA A 218 -8.58 14.16 15.26
C ALA A 218 -9.15 14.66 13.94
N ALA A 219 -8.57 14.25 12.79
CA ALA A 219 -8.95 14.77 11.49
C ALA A 219 -10.03 13.95 10.76
N ARG A 220 -10.09 12.62 11.01
CA ARG A 220 -10.92 11.68 10.25
C ARG A 220 -11.78 10.77 11.14
N GLY A 221 -11.60 10.82 12.44
CA GLY A 221 -12.23 9.87 13.38
C GLY A 221 -11.56 8.51 13.38
N LEU A 222 -12.30 7.50 13.85
CA LEU A 222 -11.80 6.11 13.87
C LEU A 222 -11.53 5.61 12.45
N PRO A 223 -10.38 4.96 12.19
CA PRO A 223 -10.10 4.38 10.88
C PRO A 223 -11.11 3.29 10.50
N HIS A 224 -11.62 3.38 9.27
CA HIS A 224 -12.54 2.43 8.66
C HIS A 224 -11.91 1.83 7.40
N PHE A 225 -12.37 0.65 7.01
CA PHE A 225 -12.14 0.14 5.66
C PHE A 225 -13.09 0.87 4.70
N GLU A 226 -12.59 1.92 4.07
CA GLU A 226 -13.42 2.86 3.31
C GLU A 226 -13.91 2.29 1.97
N ASN A 227 -13.29 1.23 1.45
CA ASN A 227 -13.46 0.82 0.06
C ASN A 227 -13.75 -0.68 -0.13
N MET A 228 -14.15 -1.39 0.92
CA MET A 228 -14.50 -2.81 0.81
C MET A 228 -15.95 -3.05 0.33
N GLU A 229 -16.78 -2.04 0.42
CA GLU A 229 -18.20 -2.08 0.08
C GLU A 229 -18.60 -0.80 -0.67
N ALA A 230 -19.82 -0.80 -1.23
CA ALA A 230 -20.35 0.36 -1.94
C ALA A 230 -20.48 1.60 -1.04
N GLU A 231 -20.74 1.37 0.24
CA GLU A 231 -20.74 2.39 1.27
C GLU A 231 -19.49 2.29 2.15
N ARG A 232 -19.36 3.22 3.09
CA ARG A 232 -18.27 3.20 4.06
C ARG A 232 -18.29 1.90 4.85
N GLY A 233 -17.18 1.18 4.79
CA GLY A 233 -17.04 -0.10 5.48
C GLY A 233 -16.89 0.04 7.01
N PRO A 234 -16.77 -1.09 7.71
CA PRO A 234 -16.74 -1.12 9.17
C PRO A 234 -15.43 -0.54 9.72
N PRO A 235 -15.46 0.00 10.97
CA PRO A 235 -14.25 0.44 11.64
C PRO A 235 -13.31 -0.74 11.90
N MET A 236 -12.00 -0.49 11.92
CA MET A 236 -10.95 -1.51 12.11
C MET A 236 -11.06 -2.32 13.42
N LEU A 237 -11.82 -1.81 14.40
CA LEU A 237 -12.10 -2.47 15.68
C LEU A 237 -13.37 -3.34 15.63
N SER A 238 -14.11 -3.34 14.53
CA SER A 238 -15.40 -4.04 14.42
C SER A 238 -15.22 -5.55 14.27
N ARG A 239 -15.97 -6.31 15.06
CA ARG A 239 -16.01 -7.78 14.95
C ARG A 239 -16.57 -8.28 13.61
N SER A 240 -17.32 -7.45 12.88
CA SER A 240 -17.81 -7.82 11.53
C SER A 240 -16.68 -8.12 10.54
N LEU A 241 -15.48 -7.58 10.79
CA LEU A 241 -14.30 -7.85 9.97
C LEU A 241 -13.82 -9.31 10.02
N GLU A 242 -14.12 -10.05 11.08
CA GLU A 242 -13.75 -11.48 11.17
C GLU A 242 -14.34 -12.27 9.98
N ARG A 243 -15.58 -11.95 9.58
CA ARG A 243 -16.24 -12.58 8.43
C ARG A 243 -15.58 -12.18 7.11
N ASN A 244 -15.32 -10.90 6.93
CA ASN A 244 -14.75 -10.37 5.68
C ASN A 244 -13.33 -10.90 5.39
N PHE A 245 -12.57 -11.25 6.44
CA PHE A 245 -11.22 -11.78 6.30
C PHE A 245 -11.13 -13.31 6.48
N SER A 246 -12.24 -14.00 6.74
CA SER A 246 -12.26 -15.45 6.96
C SER A 246 -12.07 -16.28 5.69
N GLY A 247 -12.14 -15.68 4.52
CA GLY A 247 -12.07 -16.37 3.23
C GLY A 247 -13.33 -17.14 2.84
N ARG A 248 -14.38 -17.14 3.69
CA ARG A 248 -15.64 -17.86 3.42
C ARG A 248 -16.51 -17.21 2.35
N ASP A 249 -16.37 -15.90 2.18
CA ASP A 249 -17.15 -15.11 1.22
C ASP A 249 -16.31 -14.71 0.00
N ARG A 250 -15.37 -15.57 -0.42
CA ARG A 250 -14.53 -15.29 -1.56
C ARG A 250 -15.23 -15.64 -2.86
N PHE A 251 -14.88 -14.90 -3.88
CA PHE A 251 -15.34 -15.10 -5.24
C PHE A 251 -14.97 -16.51 -5.75
N SER A 252 -15.93 -17.23 -6.34
CA SER A 252 -15.71 -18.41 -7.16
C SER A 252 -15.73 -18.00 -8.63
N TRP A 253 -14.95 -18.67 -9.45
CA TRP A 253 -14.89 -18.46 -10.90
C TRP A 253 -15.91 -19.33 -11.66
N ASP A 254 -16.81 -20.03 -10.95
CA ASP A 254 -17.84 -20.89 -11.53
C ASP A 254 -19.05 -20.09 -12.00
#